data_f1b62aae3fd0ad70178f6a0eda3ca29b
#
_entry.id   f1b62aae3fd0ad70178f6a0eda3ca29b
#
_cell.length_a   1.000
_cell.length_b   1.000
_cell.length_c   1.000
_cell.angle_alpha   90.00
_cell.angle_beta   90.00
_cell.angle_gamma   90.00
#
_symmetry.space_group_name_H-M   'P 1'
#
loop_
_entity.id
_entity.type
_entity.pdbx_description
1 polymer ?
#
loop_
_entity_poly.entity_id
_entity_poly.type
_entity_poly.pdbx_seq_one_letter_code
_entity_poly.pdbx_strand_id
1 'polypeptide(L)'
;MSPIELIVRAVIRKGDEFLLAKQKTESNTFLPGGHMEHGEYTEESLRRELKEELGLDSEIGRFIGVLEHKFTDKNGKEYEEINLIFEVEIEEENPSSIEGHLEFLWSPPVEFKTRKLLPSSLPELLEKWEKTGLSFHHIQRDPIPL
;
A
#
# COMPACT_ATOMS: atom_id res chain seq x y z
N MET A 1 -24.92 -4.92 -0.28
CA MET A 1 -23.86 -4.37 -1.18
C MET A 1 -22.80 -3.72 -0.33
N SER A 2 -21.54 -4.14 -0.47
CA SER A 2 -20.43 -3.52 0.25
C SER A 2 -20.06 -2.18 -0.40
N PRO A 3 -19.68 -1.18 0.39
CA PRO A 3 -19.24 0.09 -0.17
C PRO A 3 -17.92 -0.06 -0.92
N ILE A 4 -17.69 0.84 -1.87
CA ILE A 4 -16.41 0.95 -2.54
C ILE A 4 -15.46 1.66 -1.58
N GLU A 5 -14.33 1.05 -1.32
CA GLU A 5 -13.33 1.60 -0.42
C GLU A 5 -12.25 2.35 -1.21
N LEU A 6 -12.07 3.62 -0.87
CA LEU A 6 -10.98 4.42 -1.42
C LEU A 6 -9.80 4.35 -0.45
N ILE A 7 -8.69 3.82 -0.94
CA ILE A 7 -7.51 3.56 -0.13
C ILE A 7 -6.32 4.33 -0.71
N VAL A 8 -5.55 4.98 0.14
CA VAL A 8 -4.32 5.65 -0.24
C VAL A 8 -3.13 4.85 0.25
N ARG A 9 -2.12 4.69 -0.60
CA ARG A 9 -0.94 3.88 -0.32
C ARG A 9 0.34 4.65 -0.63
N ALA A 10 1.38 4.39 0.17
CA ALA A 10 2.65 5.06 0.04
C ALA A 10 3.74 4.11 -0.47
N VAL A 11 4.48 4.55 -1.48
CA VAL A 11 5.75 3.94 -1.86
C VAL A 11 6.86 4.77 -1.22
N ILE A 12 7.46 4.21 -0.20
CA ILE A 12 8.54 4.84 0.56
C ILE A 12 9.79 4.01 0.32
N ARG A 13 10.85 4.63 -0.20
CA ARG A 13 12.08 3.93 -0.55
C ARG A 13 13.27 4.43 0.25
N LYS A 14 14.17 3.51 0.56
CA LYS A 14 15.50 3.80 1.09
C LYS A 14 16.49 2.97 0.26
N GLY A 15 17.25 3.63 -0.63
CA GLY A 15 18.04 2.92 -1.61
C GLY A 15 17.14 2.10 -2.54
N ASP A 16 17.39 0.81 -2.64
CA ASP A 16 16.58 -0.11 -3.43
C ASP A 16 15.50 -0.83 -2.61
N GLU A 17 15.36 -0.48 -1.34
CA GLU A 17 14.38 -1.12 -0.47
C GLU A 17 13.11 -0.29 -0.33
N PHE A 18 11.98 -0.99 -0.22
CA PHE A 18 10.66 -0.41 -0.03
C PHE A 18 10.16 -0.68 1.37
N LEU A 19 9.51 0.30 1.98
CA LEU A 19 8.89 0.11 3.29
C LEU A 19 7.57 -0.63 3.10
N LEU A 20 7.47 -1.79 3.75
CA LEU A 20 6.25 -2.59 3.75
C LEU A 20 5.66 -2.62 5.15
N ALA A 21 4.34 -2.72 5.20
CA ALA A 21 3.58 -2.88 6.44
C ALA A 21 3.08 -4.31 6.54
N LYS A 22 2.91 -4.79 7.76
CA LYS A 22 2.40 -6.12 8.03
C LYS A 22 1.59 -6.08 9.32
N GLN A 23 0.41 -6.73 9.33
CA GLN A 23 -0.27 -7.00 10.58
C GLN A 23 0.46 -8.14 11.29
N LYS A 24 0.69 -8.02 12.59
CA LYS A 24 1.48 -9.00 13.36
C LYS A 24 0.92 -10.41 13.29
N THR A 25 -0.39 -10.55 13.11
CA THR A 25 -1.08 -11.84 13.05
C THR A 25 -1.17 -12.42 11.64
N GLU A 26 -0.74 -11.68 10.61
CA GLU A 26 -0.87 -12.10 9.21
C GLU A 26 0.51 -12.33 8.60
N SER A 27 0.56 -13.16 7.56
CA SER A 27 1.82 -13.46 6.87
C SER A 27 2.11 -12.56 5.67
N ASN A 28 1.07 -11.91 5.11
CA ASN A 28 1.23 -11.04 3.97
C ASN A 28 1.69 -9.64 4.37
N THR A 29 2.23 -8.93 3.41
CA THR A 29 2.61 -7.53 3.55
C THR A 29 1.80 -6.65 2.60
N PHE A 30 1.83 -5.36 2.82
CA PHE A 30 1.14 -4.37 1.99
C PHE A 30 1.87 -3.04 2.09
N LEU A 31 1.55 -2.12 1.19
CA LEU A 31 2.11 -0.77 1.27
C LEU A 31 1.45 0.01 2.42
N PRO A 32 2.21 0.86 3.12
CA PRO A 32 1.64 1.71 4.17
C PRO A 32 0.51 2.60 3.63
N GLY A 33 -0.46 2.90 4.47
CA GLY A 33 -1.59 3.74 4.12
C GLY A 33 -2.88 3.24 4.73
N GLY A 34 -4.00 3.70 4.21
CA GLY A 34 -5.30 3.30 4.72
C GLY A 34 -6.45 4.00 4.02
N HIS A 35 -7.61 3.94 4.63
CA HIS A 35 -8.85 4.45 4.06
C HIS A 35 -8.95 5.97 4.09
N MET A 36 -9.45 6.52 2.99
CA MET A 36 -9.82 7.94 2.96
C MET A 36 -11.05 8.19 3.82
N GLU A 37 -11.09 9.34 4.46
CA GLU A 37 -12.25 9.81 5.19
C GLU A 37 -12.96 10.92 4.40
N HIS A 38 -14.24 11.10 4.68
CA HIS A 38 -15.03 12.16 4.04
C HIS A 38 -14.39 13.52 4.28
N GLY A 39 -14.30 14.30 3.21
CA GLY A 39 -13.77 15.65 3.27
C GLY A 39 -12.27 15.77 3.09
N GLU A 40 -11.57 14.64 2.99
CA GLU A 40 -10.13 14.64 2.77
C GLU A 40 -9.79 14.58 1.28
N TYR A 41 -8.75 15.32 0.89
CA TYR A 41 -8.05 15.05 -0.37
C TYR A 41 -7.09 13.86 -0.17
N THR A 42 -6.68 13.24 -1.26
CA THR A 42 -5.82 12.04 -1.21
C THR A 42 -4.52 12.27 -0.44
N GLU A 43 -3.87 13.39 -0.68
CA GLU A 43 -2.60 13.71 -0.01
C GLU A 43 -2.79 13.92 1.50
N GLU A 44 -3.86 14.60 1.88
CA GLU A 44 -4.19 14.81 3.31
C GLU A 44 -4.46 13.48 4.00
N SER A 45 -5.21 12.61 3.34
CA SER A 45 -5.52 11.29 3.86
C SER A 45 -4.26 10.47 4.08
N LEU A 46 -3.35 10.47 3.11
CA LEU A 46 -2.13 9.69 3.22
C LEU A 46 -1.22 10.23 4.32
N ARG A 47 -1.09 11.55 4.45
CA ARG A 47 -0.33 12.15 5.57
C ARG A 47 -0.93 11.76 6.91
N ARG A 48 -2.24 11.79 7.03
CA ARG A 48 -2.93 11.41 8.27
C ARG A 48 -2.67 9.94 8.61
N GLU A 49 -2.82 9.05 7.63
CA GLU A 49 -2.59 7.61 7.83
C GLU A 49 -1.15 7.33 8.28
N LEU A 50 -0.16 7.95 7.64
CA LEU A 50 1.24 7.75 8.00
C LEU A 50 1.56 8.35 9.38
N LYS A 51 0.91 9.45 9.74
CA LYS A 51 1.05 10.04 11.07
C LYS A 51 0.47 9.11 12.15
N GLU A 52 -0.69 8.50 11.87
CA GLU A 52 -1.32 7.55 12.79
C GLU A 52 -0.50 6.28 12.95
N GLU A 53 0.04 5.74 11.85
CA GLU A 53 0.76 4.48 11.86
C GLU A 53 2.21 4.59 12.34
N LEU A 54 2.90 5.64 11.93
CA LEU A 54 4.34 5.81 12.15
C LEU A 54 4.71 6.97 13.07
N GLY A 55 3.76 7.87 13.34
CA GLY A 55 4.03 9.07 14.13
C GLY A 55 4.90 10.10 13.42
N LEU A 56 5.06 9.98 12.10
CA LEU A 56 5.97 10.80 11.30
C LEU A 56 5.22 11.74 10.38
N ASP A 57 5.83 12.89 10.11
CA ASP A 57 5.42 13.75 9.01
C ASP A 57 6.00 13.18 7.72
N SER A 58 5.31 13.40 6.62
CA SER A 58 5.70 12.86 5.32
C SER A 58 5.48 13.88 4.21
N GLU A 59 6.27 13.77 3.14
CA GLU A 59 6.09 14.55 1.93
C GLU A 59 5.52 13.65 0.84
N ILE A 60 4.35 14.03 0.34
CA ILE A 60 3.70 13.30 -0.73
C ILE A 60 4.26 13.79 -2.06
N GLY A 61 4.81 12.89 -2.83
CA GLY A 61 5.43 13.17 -4.12
C GLY A 61 4.54 12.81 -5.29
N ARG A 62 5.13 12.17 -6.29
CA ARG A 62 4.43 11.86 -7.54
C ARG A 62 3.35 10.81 -7.36
N PHE A 63 2.28 10.96 -8.11
CA PHE A 63 1.27 9.92 -8.25
C PHE A 63 1.86 8.75 -9.05
N ILE A 64 1.76 7.54 -8.51
CA ILE A 64 2.31 6.33 -9.13
C ILE A 64 1.25 5.57 -9.92
N GLY A 65 0.06 5.44 -9.38
CA GLY A 65 -0.97 4.72 -10.11
C GLY A 65 -2.23 4.42 -9.32
N VAL A 66 -3.19 3.85 -10.04
CA VAL A 66 -4.45 3.34 -9.48
C VAL A 66 -4.47 1.84 -9.65
N LEU A 67 -4.76 1.14 -8.58
CA LEU A 67 -4.93 -0.31 -8.59
C LEU A 67 -6.34 -0.63 -8.07
N GLU A 68 -7.17 -1.17 -8.95
CA GLU A 68 -8.52 -1.63 -8.59
C GLU A 68 -8.45 -3.10 -8.23
N HIS A 69 -9.03 -3.45 -7.09
CA HIS A 69 -8.99 -4.81 -6.59
C HIS A 69 -10.34 -5.20 -5.98
N LYS A 70 -10.90 -6.29 -6.48
CA LYS A 70 -12.12 -6.88 -5.93
C LYS A 70 -11.78 -8.28 -5.47
N PHE A 71 -12.15 -8.60 -4.24
CA PHE A 71 -11.84 -9.92 -3.70
C PHE A 71 -12.86 -10.31 -2.63
N THR A 72 -12.88 -11.61 -2.32
CA THR A 72 -13.69 -12.17 -1.25
C THR A 72 -12.73 -12.76 -0.21
N ASP A 73 -12.91 -12.41 1.05
CA ASP A 73 -12.07 -12.95 2.11
C ASP A 73 -12.49 -14.38 2.50
N LYS A 74 -11.72 -14.98 3.40
CA LYS A 74 -11.97 -16.34 3.88
C LYS A 74 -13.33 -16.53 4.57
N ASN A 75 -13.96 -15.44 5.00
CA ASN A 75 -15.27 -15.44 5.65
C ASN A 75 -16.40 -15.15 4.69
N GLY A 76 -16.11 -15.04 3.38
CA GLY A 76 -17.10 -14.76 2.36
C GLY A 76 -17.46 -13.29 2.21
N LYS A 77 -16.78 -12.38 2.91
CA LYS A 77 -17.03 -10.96 2.77
C LYS A 77 -16.39 -10.44 1.48
N GLU A 78 -17.17 -9.68 0.71
CA GLU A 78 -16.73 -9.08 -0.54
C GLU A 78 -16.16 -7.69 -0.29
N TYR A 79 -15.04 -7.42 -0.96
CA TYR A 79 -14.36 -6.13 -0.92
C TYR A 79 -14.22 -5.57 -2.32
N GLU A 80 -14.43 -4.25 -2.45
CA GLU A 80 -14.13 -3.50 -3.67
C GLU A 80 -13.24 -2.35 -3.27
N GLU A 81 -12.00 -2.35 -3.75
CA GLU A 81 -11.00 -1.34 -3.38
C GLU A 81 -10.49 -0.59 -4.59
N ILE A 82 -10.33 0.71 -4.42
CA ILE A 82 -9.59 1.55 -5.35
C ILE A 82 -8.40 2.10 -4.58
N ASN A 83 -7.22 1.60 -4.93
CA ASN A 83 -5.97 1.99 -4.29
C ASN A 83 -5.29 3.08 -5.10
N LEU A 84 -5.08 4.23 -4.48
CA LEU A 84 -4.37 5.37 -5.07
C LEU A 84 -2.97 5.40 -4.46
N ILE A 85 -1.96 5.25 -5.30
CA ILE A 85 -0.58 5.02 -4.86
C ILE A 85 0.29 6.23 -5.18
N PHE A 86 1.03 6.70 -4.18
CA PHE A 86 1.90 7.88 -4.28
C PHE A 86 3.31 7.55 -3.80
N GLU A 87 4.29 8.19 -4.43
CA GLU A 87 5.65 8.20 -3.92
C GLU A 87 5.69 9.14 -2.71
N VAL A 88 6.33 8.70 -1.63
CA VAL A 88 6.35 9.45 -0.36
C VAL A 88 7.74 9.44 0.22
N GLU A 89 8.16 10.59 0.78
CA GLU A 89 9.41 10.71 1.52
C GLU A 89 9.14 10.91 3.00
N ILE A 90 9.95 10.26 3.83
CA ILE A 90 9.97 10.43 5.27
C ILE A 90 11.41 10.72 5.71
N GLU A 91 11.58 11.43 6.82
CA GLU A 91 12.93 11.76 7.32
C GLU A 91 13.56 10.64 8.13
N GLU A 92 12.75 9.81 8.78
CA GLU A 92 13.23 8.74 9.65
C GLU A 92 13.69 7.52 8.84
N GLU A 93 14.95 7.10 9.01
CA GLU A 93 15.49 5.93 8.29
C GLU A 93 14.98 4.59 8.81
N ASN A 94 14.63 4.53 10.08
CA ASN A 94 14.16 3.29 10.71
C ASN A 94 12.80 3.53 11.38
N PRO A 95 11.75 3.75 10.58
CA PRO A 95 10.44 4.01 11.14
C PRO A 95 9.90 2.79 11.88
N SER A 96 9.25 3.04 13.00
CA SER A 96 8.61 2.00 13.77
C SER A 96 7.14 2.32 13.96
N SER A 97 6.32 1.27 14.06
CA SER A 97 4.89 1.43 14.26
C SER A 97 4.58 1.98 15.65
N ILE A 98 3.67 2.95 15.70
CA ILE A 98 3.08 3.39 16.95
C ILE A 98 1.74 2.71 17.21
N GLU A 99 1.24 1.95 16.22
CA GLU A 99 0.04 1.13 16.37
C GLU A 99 0.45 -0.31 16.70
N GLY A 100 -0.09 -0.83 17.81
CA GLY A 100 0.36 -2.10 18.36
C GLY A 100 0.12 -3.34 17.48
N HIS A 101 -0.74 -3.26 16.48
CA HIS A 101 -1.07 -4.39 15.60
C HIS A 101 -0.26 -4.42 14.30
N LEU A 102 0.51 -3.36 14.01
CA LEU A 102 1.31 -3.25 12.80
C LEU A 102 2.80 -3.33 13.08
N GLU A 103 3.52 -3.87 12.12
CA GLU A 103 4.98 -3.77 12.06
C GLU A 103 5.40 -3.35 10.66
N PHE A 104 6.56 -2.71 10.57
CA PHE A 104 7.10 -2.20 9.31
C PHE A 104 8.46 -2.80 9.05
N LEU A 105 8.75 -3.05 7.78
CA LEU A 105 10.02 -3.66 7.38
C LEU A 105 10.46 -3.12 6.03
N TRP A 106 11.77 -3.01 5.86
CA TRP A 106 12.36 -2.69 4.57
C TRP A 106 12.55 -3.97 3.77
N SER A 107 12.18 -3.92 2.49
CA SER A 107 12.25 -5.08 1.62
C SER A 107 12.79 -4.70 0.25
N PRO A 108 13.84 -5.38 -0.24
CA PRO A 108 14.22 -5.24 -1.63
C PRO A 108 13.18 -5.94 -2.53
N PRO A 109 13.03 -5.51 -3.79
CA PRO A 109 12.03 -6.11 -4.70
C PRO A 109 12.16 -7.62 -4.86
N VAL A 110 13.36 -8.17 -4.78
CA VAL A 110 13.60 -9.61 -4.90
C VAL A 110 12.88 -10.43 -3.82
N GLU A 111 12.54 -9.79 -2.69
CA GLU A 111 11.85 -10.45 -1.58
C GLU A 111 10.34 -10.25 -1.58
N PHE A 112 9.79 -9.48 -2.51
CA PHE A 112 8.34 -9.17 -2.51
C PHE A 112 7.46 -10.41 -2.53
N LYS A 113 7.83 -11.44 -3.30
CA LYS A 113 7.05 -12.68 -3.36
C LYS A 113 7.12 -13.45 -2.06
N THR A 114 8.32 -13.58 -1.49
CA THR A 114 8.53 -14.28 -0.22
C THR A 114 7.77 -13.58 0.90
N ARG A 115 7.73 -12.26 0.87
CA ARG A 115 7.01 -11.45 1.85
C ARG A 115 5.52 -11.30 1.54
N LYS A 116 5.06 -11.94 0.48
CA LYS A 116 3.64 -11.94 0.07
C LYS A 116 3.05 -10.54 -0.01
N LEU A 117 3.70 -9.67 -0.78
CA LEU A 117 3.20 -8.31 -1.00
C LEU A 117 1.90 -8.36 -1.80
N LEU A 118 0.83 -7.81 -1.23
CA LEU A 118 -0.51 -7.78 -1.83
C LEU A 118 -0.93 -6.35 -2.18
N PRO A 119 -1.76 -6.16 -3.21
CA PRO A 119 -2.26 -7.20 -4.15
C PRO A 119 -1.14 -7.82 -4.98
N SER A 120 -1.35 -9.04 -5.45
CA SER A 120 -0.29 -9.85 -6.08
C SER A 120 0.30 -9.27 -7.36
N SER A 121 -0.40 -8.36 -8.02
CA SER A 121 0.11 -7.65 -9.21
C SER A 121 1.09 -6.51 -8.86
N LEU A 122 1.10 -6.08 -7.60
CA LEU A 122 1.86 -4.91 -7.18
C LEU A 122 3.38 -5.01 -7.44
N PRO A 123 4.05 -6.15 -7.17
CA PRO A 123 5.47 -6.29 -7.46
C PRO A 123 5.85 -5.94 -8.91
N GLU A 124 5.12 -6.48 -9.88
CA GLU A 124 5.38 -6.21 -11.30
C GLU A 124 5.09 -4.76 -11.68
N LEU A 125 4.03 -4.19 -11.12
CA LEU A 125 3.66 -2.81 -11.38
C LEU A 125 4.72 -1.84 -10.85
N LEU A 126 5.24 -2.08 -9.66
CA LEU A 126 6.29 -1.25 -9.07
C LEU A 126 7.60 -1.37 -9.84
N GLU A 127 7.96 -2.57 -10.29
CA GLU A 127 9.15 -2.77 -11.11
C GLU A 127 9.04 -1.99 -12.43
N LYS A 128 7.91 -2.07 -13.08
CA LYS A 128 7.66 -1.33 -14.33
C LYS A 128 7.69 0.18 -14.11
N TRP A 129 7.09 0.66 -13.03
CA TRP A 129 7.11 2.07 -12.69
C TRP A 129 8.55 2.56 -12.45
N GLU A 130 9.36 1.80 -11.73
CA GLU A 130 10.76 2.16 -11.50
C GLU A 130 11.55 2.29 -12.81
N LYS A 131 11.30 1.41 -13.76
CA LYS A 131 12.00 1.41 -15.05
C LYS A 131 11.53 2.53 -15.98
N THR A 132 10.23 2.83 -15.98
CA THR A 132 9.63 3.74 -16.98
C THR A 132 9.31 5.12 -16.45
N GLY A 133 9.09 5.26 -15.15
CA GLY A 133 8.59 6.49 -14.54
C GLY A 133 7.15 6.81 -14.89
N LEU A 134 6.46 5.91 -15.60
CA LEU A 134 5.09 6.13 -16.02
C LEU A 134 4.09 5.65 -15.00
N SER A 135 3.07 6.46 -14.70
CA SER A 135 1.96 6.05 -13.85
C SER A 135 1.14 4.96 -14.53
N PHE A 136 0.42 4.19 -13.72
CA PHE A 136 -0.38 3.07 -14.23
C PHE A 136 -1.82 3.11 -13.73
N HIS A 137 -2.67 2.41 -14.48
CA HIS A 137 -3.99 2.01 -14.04
C HIS A 137 -4.09 0.52 -14.25
N HIS A 138 -4.31 -0.24 -13.19
CA HIS A 138 -4.36 -1.69 -13.26
C HIS A 138 -5.59 -2.24 -12.57
N ILE A 139 -6.16 -3.28 -13.16
CA ILE A 139 -7.29 -4.01 -12.57
C ILE A 139 -6.79 -5.39 -12.15
N GLN A 140 -6.74 -5.62 -10.84
CA GLN A 140 -6.38 -6.90 -10.27
C GLN A 140 -7.62 -7.79 -10.24
N ARG A 141 -7.61 -8.84 -11.04
CA ARG A 141 -8.68 -9.82 -11.05
C ARG A 141 -8.20 -11.07 -10.34
N ASP A 142 -8.79 -11.39 -9.22
CA ASP A 142 -8.46 -12.62 -8.52
C ASP A 142 -9.03 -13.81 -9.30
N PRO A 143 -8.37 -14.97 -9.26
CA PRO A 143 -8.94 -16.17 -9.86
C PRO A 143 -10.29 -16.46 -9.24
N ILE A 144 -11.22 -16.95 -10.06
CA ILE A 144 -12.52 -17.41 -9.56
C ILE A 144 -12.25 -18.60 -8.65
N PRO A 145 -12.73 -18.60 -7.40
CA PRO A 145 -12.58 -19.74 -6.51
C PRO A 145 -13.21 -20.99 -7.16
N LEU A 146 -12.47 -22.07 -7.18
CA LEU A 146 -12.96 -23.36 -7.70
C LEU A 146 -13.65 -24.13 -6.60
#